data_75d967725bc1ebd9e6e5f99c7d1977d8
#
_entry.id   75d967725bc1ebd9e6e5f99c7d1977d8
#
_cell.length_a   1.000
_cell.length_b   1.000
_cell.length_c   1.000
_cell.angle_alpha   90.00
_cell.angle_beta   90.00
_cell.angle_gamma   90.00
#
_symmetry.space_group_name_H-M   'P 1'
#
loop_
_entity.id
_entity.type
_entity.pdbx_description
1 polymer ?
#
loop_
_entity_poly.entity_id
_entity_poly.type
_entity_poly.pdbx_seq_one_letter_code
_entity_poly.pdbx_strand_id
1 'polypeptide(L)'
;MRYLWLRREDKLRQAISWWRAAATGQYGLAPGEVCAEPPAFDREAIGRLLRYAQACEAGWRDWFAAHSIRPLEIVYEDLIEDVDRAARNVAGFLGVPWPAGLAPVRPRMRRQADHHTKRLAALFKRHDDP
;
A
#
# COMPACT_ATOMS: atom_id res chain seq x y z
N MET A 1 20.83 6.34 12.61
CA MET A 1 19.55 6.66 11.98
C MET A 1 18.73 5.38 11.87
N ARG A 2 17.40 5.43 12.09
CA ARG A 2 16.51 4.27 11.97
C ARG A 2 15.60 4.46 10.77
N TYR A 3 15.37 3.40 10.01
CA TYR A 3 14.58 3.43 8.77
C TYR A 3 13.31 2.60 8.95
N LEU A 4 12.19 3.13 8.46
CA LEU A 4 10.93 2.43 8.33
C LEU A 4 10.68 2.21 6.84
N TRP A 5 10.32 0.99 6.48
CA TRP A 5 10.04 0.64 5.08
C TRP A 5 8.61 0.12 4.96
N LEU A 6 7.72 1.00 4.50
CA LEU A 6 6.35 0.62 4.18
C LEU A 6 6.33 0.02 2.77
N ARG A 7 5.92 -1.24 2.67
CA ARG A 7 5.76 -1.93 1.40
C ARG A 7 4.38 -2.59 1.30
N ARG A 8 4.00 -2.95 0.11
CA ARG A 8 2.75 -3.66 -0.16
C ARG A 8 3.07 -4.99 -0.84
N GLU A 9 2.51 -6.10 -0.35
CA GLU A 9 2.75 -7.41 -0.95
C GLU A 9 2.02 -7.56 -2.28
N ASP A 10 0.74 -7.26 -2.31
CA ASP A 10 -0.07 -7.31 -3.53
C ASP A 10 0.25 -6.15 -4.47
N LYS A 11 1.29 -6.32 -5.29
CA LYS A 11 1.75 -5.32 -6.27
C LYS A 11 0.72 -5.04 -7.36
N LEU A 12 -0.08 -6.03 -7.75
CA LEU A 12 -1.13 -5.82 -8.75
C LEU A 12 -2.20 -4.89 -8.20
N ARG A 13 -2.67 -5.12 -6.97
CA ARG A 13 -3.62 -4.20 -6.33
C ARG A 13 -3.02 -2.82 -6.07
N GLN A 14 -1.73 -2.73 -5.77
CA GLN A 14 -1.02 -1.45 -5.67
C GLN A 14 -1.06 -0.70 -6.99
N ALA A 15 -0.71 -1.37 -8.09
CA ALA A 15 -0.70 -0.79 -9.43
C ALA A 15 -2.11 -0.32 -9.87
N ILE A 16 -3.14 -1.14 -9.63
CA ILE A 16 -4.54 -0.80 -9.92
C ILE A 16 -4.98 0.42 -9.11
N SER A 17 -4.68 0.45 -7.82
CA SER A 17 -5.01 1.57 -6.94
C SER A 17 -4.35 2.87 -7.42
N TRP A 18 -3.08 2.79 -7.81
CA TRP A 18 -2.33 3.93 -8.32
C TRP A 18 -2.87 4.42 -9.67
N TRP A 19 -3.13 3.49 -10.59
CA TRP A 19 -3.74 3.81 -11.87
C TRP A 19 -5.09 4.52 -11.70
N ARG A 20 -5.96 4.02 -10.82
CA ARG A 20 -7.24 4.67 -10.49
C ARG A 20 -7.04 6.08 -9.92
N ALA A 21 -6.15 6.22 -8.95
CA ALA A 21 -5.87 7.50 -8.31
C ALA A 21 -5.35 8.53 -9.32
N ALA A 22 -4.43 8.13 -10.20
CA ALA A 22 -3.90 9.00 -11.24
C ALA A 22 -4.98 9.45 -12.26
N ALA A 23 -5.89 8.54 -12.62
CA ALA A 23 -6.95 8.82 -13.58
C ALA A 23 -8.11 9.65 -13.01
N THR A 24 -8.39 9.52 -11.71
CA THR A 24 -9.53 10.20 -11.05
C THR A 24 -9.11 11.40 -10.21
N GLY A 25 -7.81 11.58 -9.94
CA GLY A 25 -7.30 12.56 -8.98
C GLY A 25 -7.58 12.20 -7.52
N GLN A 26 -8.22 11.06 -7.23
CA GLN A 26 -8.62 10.66 -5.89
C GLN A 26 -7.60 9.70 -5.27
N TYR A 27 -6.65 10.24 -4.52
CA TYR A 27 -5.58 9.48 -3.85
C TYR A 27 -5.96 8.95 -2.47
N GLY A 28 -7.05 9.41 -1.91
CA GLY A 28 -7.59 9.01 -0.62
C GLY A 28 -9.10 9.14 -0.61
N LEU A 29 -9.74 8.58 0.40
CA LEU A 29 -11.18 8.66 0.60
C LEU A 29 -11.45 9.10 2.04
N ALA A 30 -11.95 10.32 2.20
CA ALA A 30 -12.37 10.82 3.50
C ALA A 30 -13.72 10.19 3.92
N PRO A 31 -14.05 10.20 5.22
CA PRO A 31 -15.35 9.77 5.68
C PRO A 31 -16.47 10.55 4.98
N GLY A 32 -17.41 9.85 4.34
CA GLY A 32 -18.52 10.46 3.61
C GLY A 32 -18.26 10.76 2.13
N GLU A 33 -17.03 10.68 1.66
CA GLU A 33 -16.75 10.79 0.23
C GLU A 33 -17.19 9.56 -0.55
N VAL A 34 -17.64 9.79 -1.77
CA VAL A 34 -17.98 8.75 -2.73
C VAL A 34 -16.74 8.39 -3.53
N CYS A 35 -16.50 7.10 -3.70
CA CYS A 35 -15.41 6.62 -4.53
C CYS A 35 -15.69 6.99 -6.00
N ALA A 36 -14.74 7.68 -6.65
CA ALA A 36 -14.84 8.00 -8.06
C ALA A 36 -14.95 6.73 -8.91
N GLU A 37 -15.76 6.79 -9.96
CA GLU A 37 -15.83 5.67 -10.91
C GLU A 37 -14.48 5.43 -11.57
N PRO A 38 -14.03 4.16 -11.64
CA PRO A 38 -12.79 3.85 -12.32
C PRO A 38 -12.93 4.15 -13.82
N PRO A 39 -11.84 4.61 -14.46
CA PRO A 39 -11.82 4.75 -15.91
C PRO A 39 -11.98 3.39 -16.62
N ALA A 40 -12.13 3.41 -17.94
CA ALA A 40 -12.12 2.18 -18.74
C ALA A 40 -10.84 1.39 -18.48
N PHE A 41 -10.98 0.07 -18.38
CA PHE A 41 -9.85 -0.82 -18.04
C PHE A 41 -8.69 -0.67 -19.04
N ASP A 42 -7.52 -0.31 -18.55
CA ASP A 42 -6.28 -0.17 -19.33
C ASP A 42 -5.22 -1.12 -18.78
N ARG A 43 -5.13 -2.29 -19.39
CA ARG A 43 -4.18 -3.34 -19.00
C ARG A 43 -2.73 -2.89 -19.13
N GLU A 44 -2.42 -2.13 -20.18
CA GLU A 44 -1.05 -1.70 -20.46
C GLU A 44 -0.58 -0.68 -19.41
N ALA A 45 -1.41 0.30 -19.09
CA ALA A 45 -1.11 1.27 -18.05
C ALA A 45 -0.93 0.61 -16.66
N ILE A 46 -1.81 -0.33 -16.31
CA ILE A 46 -1.69 -1.10 -15.06
C ILE A 46 -0.41 -1.93 -15.08
N GLY A 47 -0.09 -2.59 -16.20
CA GLY A 47 1.13 -3.39 -16.33
C GLY A 47 2.41 -2.56 -16.21
N ARG A 48 2.45 -1.35 -16.75
CA ARG A 48 3.58 -0.42 -16.54
C ARG A 48 3.75 -0.06 -15.08
N LEU A 49 2.68 0.28 -14.38
CA LEU A 49 2.71 0.61 -12.95
C LEU A 49 3.10 -0.59 -12.08
N LEU A 50 2.65 -1.80 -12.45
CA LEU A 50 3.04 -3.03 -11.76
C LEU A 50 4.55 -3.26 -11.84
N ARG A 51 5.13 -3.19 -13.05
CA ARG A 51 6.58 -3.32 -13.24
C ARG A 51 7.35 -2.23 -12.49
N TYR A 52 6.85 -1.00 -12.54
CA TYR A 52 7.47 0.11 -11.80
C TYR A 52 7.45 -0.12 -10.29
N ALA A 53 6.32 -0.54 -9.70
CA ALA A 53 6.22 -0.83 -8.28
C ALA A 53 7.18 -1.97 -7.85
N GLN A 54 7.31 -3.02 -8.68
CA GLN A 54 8.25 -4.11 -8.46
C GLN A 54 9.71 -3.64 -8.51
N ALA A 55 10.05 -2.82 -9.51
CA ALA A 55 11.41 -2.27 -9.64
C ALA A 55 11.78 -1.34 -8.47
N CYS A 56 10.85 -0.49 -8.03
CA CYS A 56 11.06 0.35 -6.85
C CYS A 56 11.32 -0.47 -5.58
N GLU A 57 10.55 -1.54 -5.36
CA GLU A 57 10.76 -2.40 -4.19
C GLU A 57 12.11 -3.11 -4.25
N ALA A 58 12.50 -3.63 -5.40
CA ALA A 58 13.81 -4.24 -5.61
C ALA A 58 14.93 -3.23 -5.34
N GLY A 59 14.81 -2.02 -5.89
CA GLY A 59 15.80 -0.96 -5.67
C GLY A 59 15.97 -0.57 -4.20
N TRP A 60 14.88 -0.48 -3.43
CA TRP A 60 14.97 -0.23 -2.00
C TRP A 60 15.62 -1.39 -1.25
N ARG A 61 15.29 -2.64 -1.59
CA ARG A 61 15.91 -3.82 -0.98
C ARG A 61 17.42 -3.83 -1.22
N ASP A 62 17.84 -3.59 -2.46
CA ASP A 62 19.24 -3.54 -2.84
C ASP A 62 19.98 -2.40 -2.14
N TRP A 63 19.34 -1.24 -2.04
CA TRP A 63 19.91 -0.09 -1.36
C TRP A 63 20.11 -0.36 0.13
N PHE A 64 19.14 -0.93 0.84
CA PHE A 64 19.27 -1.31 2.24
C PHE A 64 20.39 -2.34 2.43
N ALA A 65 20.47 -3.34 1.54
CA ALA A 65 21.52 -4.35 1.58
C ALA A 65 22.91 -3.74 1.38
N ALA A 66 23.07 -2.89 0.37
CA ALA A 66 24.35 -2.23 0.06
C ALA A 66 24.86 -1.35 1.21
N HIS A 67 23.95 -0.77 2.00
CA HIS A 67 24.29 0.09 3.13
C HIS A 67 24.26 -0.64 4.48
N SER A 68 24.09 -1.97 4.50
CA SER A 68 23.96 -2.78 5.73
C SER A 68 22.86 -2.25 6.69
N ILE A 69 21.80 -1.69 6.13
CA ILE A 69 20.67 -1.14 6.88
C ILE A 69 19.60 -2.23 7.05
N ARG A 70 19.13 -2.38 8.29
CA ARG A 70 17.97 -3.23 8.62
C ARG A 70 16.78 -2.33 8.97
N PRO A 71 15.92 -2.01 8.01
CA PRO A 71 14.74 -1.21 8.29
C PRO A 71 13.71 -2.03 9.09
N LEU A 72 12.82 -1.35 9.80
CA LEU A 72 11.58 -1.98 10.23
C LEU A 72 10.65 -2.05 9.01
N GLU A 73 10.39 -3.25 8.55
CA GLU A 73 9.41 -3.46 7.48
C GLU A 73 7.98 -3.37 8.04
N ILE A 74 7.16 -2.61 7.34
CA ILE A 74 5.74 -2.48 7.60
C ILE A 74 5.02 -2.93 6.33
N VAL A 75 4.33 -4.05 6.42
CA VAL A 75 3.51 -4.56 5.32
C VAL A 75 2.15 -3.89 5.36
N TYR A 76 1.73 -3.28 4.25
CA TYR A 76 0.47 -2.55 4.15
C TYR A 76 -0.74 -3.43 4.53
N GLU A 77 -0.73 -4.68 4.09
CA GLU A 77 -1.79 -5.64 4.36
C GLU A 77 -1.97 -5.87 5.86
N ASP A 78 -0.86 -6.03 6.61
CA ASP A 78 -0.88 -6.18 8.08
C ASP A 78 -1.25 -4.87 8.78
N LEU A 79 -0.72 -3.74 8.25
CA LEU A 79 -1.02 -2.41 8.78
C LEU A 79 -2.51 -2.10 8.79
N ILE A 80 -3.22 -2.44 7.71
CA ILE A 80 -4.66 -2.15 7.62
C ILE A 80 -5.54 -3.10 8.46
N GLU A 81 -5.01 -4.25 8.86
CA GLU A 81 -5.69 -5.17 9.77
C GLU A 81 -5.62 -4.66 11.21
N ASP A 82 -4.46 -4.15 11.64
CA ASP A 82 -4.26 -3.67 13.00
C ASP A 82 -3.28 -2.48 13.04
N VAL A 83 -3.83 -1.29 12.83
CA VAL A 83 -3.07 -0.03 12.85
C VAL A 83 -2.48 0.25 14.23
N ASP A 84 -3.17 -0.11 15.31
CA ASP A 84 -2.68 0.11 16.68
C ASP A 84 -1.45 -0.74 16.97
N ARG A 85 -1.48 -2.01 16.60
CA ARG A 85 -0.32 -2.91 16.72
C ARG A 85 0.87 -2.39 15.89
N ALA A 86 0.63 -1.96 14.66
CA ALA A 86 1.68 -1.42 13.81
C ALA A 86 2.29 -0.14 14.43
N ALA A 87 1.48 0.75 14.97
CA ALA A 87 1.94 1.97 15.64
C ALA A 87 2.79 1.66 16.88
N ARG A 88 2.40 0.68 17.70
CA ARG A 88 3.18 0.21 18.86
C ARG A 88 4.52 -0.37 18.45
N ASN A 89 4.55 -1.18 17.39
CA ASN A 89 5.78 -1.75 16.84
C ASN A 89 6.75 -0.65 16.39
N VAL A 90 6.23 0.37 15.71
CA VAL A 90 7.02 1.54 15.27
C VAL A 90 7.58 2.29 16.49
N ALA A 91 6.76 2.57 17.49
CA ALA A 91 7.20 3.24 18.70
C ALA A 91 8.31 2.46 19.41
N GLY A 92 8.13 1.14 19.58
CA GLY A 92 9.14 0.25 20.15
C GLY A 92 10.44 0.24 19.35
N PHE A 93 10.35 0.16 18.03
CA PHE A 93 11.52 0.22 17.14
C PHE A 93 12.26 1.56 17.26
N LEU A 94 11.54 2.65 17.39
CA LEU A 94 12.12 3.99 17.56
C LEU A 94 12.64 4.24 18.98
N GLY A 95 12.28 3.39 19.94
CA GLY A 95 12.61 3.58 21.36
C GLY A 95 11.76 4.68 22.02
N VAL A 96 10.57 4.95 21.48
CA VAL A 96 9.61 5.91 22.03
C VAL A 96 8.65 5.19 22.96
N PRO A 97 8.53 5.63 24.24
CA PRO A 97 7.58 5.03 25.15
C PRO A 97 6.14 5.17 24.64
N TRP A 98 5.38 4.08 24.72
CA TRP A 98 3.95 4.14 24.41
C TRP A 98 3.20 4.71 25.60
N PRO A 99 2.39 5.78 25.44
CA PRO A 99 1.68 6.40 26.55
C PRO A 99 0.70 5.42 27.19
N ALA A 100 0.74 5.31 28.52
CA ALA A 100 -0.23 4.53 29.26
C ALA A 100 -1.64 5.13 29.09
N GLY A 101 -2.64 4.27 28.84
CA GLY A 101 -4.04 4.72 28.69
C GLY A 101 -4.38 5.38 27.37
N LEU A 102 -3.44 5.43 26.41
CA LEU A 102 -3.76 5.91 25.06
C LEU A 102 -4.83 5.03 24.40
N ALA A 103 -5.89 5.66 23.90
CA ALA A 103 -6.91 4.95 23.14
C ALA A 103 -6.30 4.29 21.90
N PRO A 104 -6.84 3.14 21.45
CA PRO A 104 -6.34 2.47 20.24
C PRO A 104 -6.31 3.39 19.02
N VAL A 105 -5.21 3.35 18.30
CA VAL A 105 -5.05 4.13 17.05
C VAL A 105 -6.01 3.59 16.00
N ARG A 106 -6.80 4.48 15.41
CA ARG A 106 -7.76 4.13 14.36
C ARG A 106 -7.42 4.84 13.06
N PRO A 107 -7.55 4.17 11.91
CA PRO A 107 -7.34 4.84 10.62
C PRO A 107 -8.37 5.96 10.42
N ARG A 108 -7.91 7.12 9.97
CA ARG A 108 -8.79 8.25 9.61
C ARG A 108 -9.37 8.14 8.20
N MET A 109 -8.69 7.38 7.33
CA MET A 109 -9.09 7.20 5.94
C MET A 109 -9.78 5.85 5.75
N ARG A 110 -10.81 5.82 4.92
CA ARG A 110 -11.48 4.59 4.53
C ARG A 110 -10.67 3.87 3.46
N ARG A 111 -10.68 2.54 3.51
CA ARG A 111 -10.06 1.69 2.49
C ARG A 111 -10.80 1.86 1.17
N GLN A 112 -10.07 2.27 0.12
CA GLN A 112 -10.61 2.32 -1.26
C GLN A 112 -10.64 0.93 -1.95
N ALA A 113 -10.08 -0.10 -1.32
CA ALA A 113 -10.08 -1.47 -1.86
C ALA A 113 -11.52 -2.01 -1.84
N ASP A 114 -12.20 -1.72 -2.91
CA ASP A 114 -13.57 -2.07 -3.14
C ASP A 114 -13.69 -3.28 -4.09
N HIS A 115 -14.89 -3.65 -4.36
CA HIS A 115 -15.32 -4.63 -5.33
C HIS A 115 -14.73 -4.36 -6.75
N HIS A 116 -14.54 -3.09 -7.14
CA HIS A 116 -13.96 -2.74 -8.44
C HIS A 116 -12.49 -3.16 -8.55
N THR A 117 -11.68 -2.97 -7.51
CA THR A 117 -10.28 -3.40 -7.50
C THR A 117 -10.16 -4.91 -7.65
N LYS A 118 -11.04 -5.69 -7.01
CA LYS A 118 -11.07 -7.14 -7.17
C LYS A 118 -11.40 -7.55 -8.59
N ARG A 119 -12.40 -6.91 -9.19
CA ARG A 119 -12.82 -7.17 -10.59
C ARG A 119 -11.71 -6.83 -11.58
N LEU A 120 -11.05 -5.68 -11.42
CA LEU A 120 -9.95 -5.26 -12.29
C LEU A 120 -8.74 -6.19 -12.17
N ALA A 121 -8.41 -6.67 -10.96
CA ALA A 121 -7.35 -7.65 -10.75
C ALA A 121 -7.68 -9.00 -11.42
N ALA A 122 -8.93 -9.45 -11.37
CA ALA A 122 -9.37 -10.64 -12.06
C ALA A 122 -9.31 -10.49 -13.59
N LEU A 123 -9.72 -9.33 -14.13
CA LEU A 123 -9.59 -9.03 -15.56
C LEU A 123 -8.13 -9.02 -16.00
N PHE A 124 -7.25 -8.45 -15.22
CA PHE A 124 -5.81 -8.42 -15.54
C PHE A 124 -5.23 -9.83 -15.66
N LYS A 125 -5.56 -10.71 -14.71
CA LYS A 125 -5.07 -12.10 -14.66
C LYS A 125 -5.60 -12.98 -15.78
N ARG A 126 -6.87 -12.78 -16.22
CA ARG A 126 -7.48 -13.58 -17.29
C ARG A 126 -6.80 -13.43 -18.65
N HIS A 127 -6.07 -12.34 -18.89
CA HIS A 127 -5.35 -12.11 -20.13
C HIS A 127 -3.92 -12.64 -20.11
N ASP A 128 -3.48 -13.27 -19.01
CA ASP A 128 -2.18 -13.94 -18.87
C ASP A 128 -2.28 -15.48 -19.08
N ASP A 129 -3.50 -16.03 -19.15
CA ASP A 129 -3.72 -17.42 -19.59
C ASP A 129 -3.67 -17.49 -21.11
N PRO A 130 -2.77 -18.35 -21.70
CA PRO A 130 -2.62 -18.52 -23.14
C PRO A 130 -3.86 -19.17 -23.79
#